data_13fa3d134d94db76afc4fbb4bf58c4f8
#
_entry.id   13fa3d134d94db76afc4fbb4bf58c4f8
#
_cell.length_a   1.000
_cell.length_b   1.000
_cell.length_c   1.000
_cell.angle_alpha   90.00
_cell.angle_beta   90.00
_cell.angle_gamma   90.00
#
_symmetry.space_group_name_H-M   'P 1'
#
loop_
_entity.id
_entity.type
_entity.pdbx_description
1 polymer ?
#
loop_
_entity_poly.entity_id
_entity_poly.type
_entity_poly.pdbx_seq_one_letter_code
_entity_poly.pdbx_strand_id
1 'polypeptide(L)'
;ASPKQVGDILFGKLQIMEKPKKTKTGQYVTNEEVLQSLRAKNPIVEDILAHRGLKKLLGTYVEALPKLIHKRTQHIHTSFNQALTATGRLSSSDPNLQNIPVRSEDGKEIRKCFVPEPGCLFFSADYSQIELRIMAHLSGDENMIEAFREGFDIHAATAAKIWHKEIADVTPEERKKAKQANFGIIYGITTYGLAQRMGIDNKEARMLIEDYFTTFPKVKAYMEQAKEEARQKGYAETLFGRRRYLPDINSKNGTVRGFAERNAINAPIQGSEADIIKIAMIRIWQRFKAENIRSKMILQVHDELNFSVYPEEKERVEKIVLEEMQGACQLKVPLTADAGWGNNWLEAH
;
A
#
# COMPACT_ATOMS: atom_id res chain seq x y z
N ALA A 1 -10.21 15.95 23.08
CA ALA A 1 -9.09 16.85 23.38
C ALA A 1 -8.50 17.40 22.08
N SER A 2 -8.23 18.71 22.01
CA SER A 2 -7.61 19.32 20.82
C SER A 2 -6.11 19.01 20.79
N PRO A 3 -5.46 19.00 19.60
CA PRO A 3 -4.00 18.84 19.50
C PRO A 3 -3.21 19.83 20.37
N LYS A 4 -3.73 21.07 20.51
CA LYS A 4 -3.15 22.09 21.37
C LYS A 4 -3.17 21.67 22.84
N GLN A 5 -4.34 21.27 23.36
CA GLN A 5 -4.47 20.81 24.76
C GLN A 5 -3.60 19.60 25.07
N VAL A 6 -3.52 18.63 24.14
CA VAL A 6 -2.64 17.47 24.27
C VAL A 6 -1.17 17.91 24.35
N GLY A 7 -0.75 18.83 23.47
CA GLY A 7 0.61 19.36 23.48
C GLY A 7 0.95 20.13 24.78
N ASP A 8 0.02 20.97 25.25
CA ASP A 8 0.20 21.74 26.49
C ASP A 8 0.34 20.81 27.72
N ILE A 9 -0.38 19.68 27.74
CA ILE A 9 -0.26 18.69 28.82
C ILE A 9 1.05 17.91 28.69
N LEU A 10 1.31 17.29 27.53
CA LEU A 10 2.47 16.40 27.35
C LEU A 10 3.81 17.13 27.48
N PHE A 11 3.91 18.31 26.86
CA PHE A 11 5.18 19.04 26.77
C PHE A 11 5.26 20.22 27.72
N GLY A 12 4.14 20.83 28.09
CA GLY A 12 4.10 21.92 29.05
C GLY A 12 4.06 21.46 30.51
N LYS A 13 3.12 20.56 30.87
CA LYS A 13 2.95 20.09 32.25
C LYS A 13 3.82 18.87 32.58
N LEU A 14 3.73 17.82 31.76
CA LEU A 14 4.42 16.55 32.01
C LEU A 14 5.88 16.55 31.54
N GLN A 15 6.26 17.49 30.70
CA GLN A 15 7.62 17.68 30.16
C GLN A 15 8.29 16.38 29.69
N ILE A 16 7.52 15.50 29.03
CA ILE A 16 7.97 14.16 28.59
C ILE A 16 9.06 14.20 27.51
N MET A 17 9.39 15.39 27.01
CA MET A 17 10.41 15.62 25.97
C MET A 17 11.09 16.99 26.24
N GLU A 18 12.42 17.02 26.29
CA GLU A 18 13.18 18.26 26.59
C GLU A 18 13.02 19.34 25.50
N LYS A 19 13.04 18.94 24.23
CA LYS A 19 12.95 19.87 23.09
C LYS A 19 11.84 19.47 22.13
N PRO A 20 10.55 19.70 22.47
CA PRO A 20 9.45 19.34 21.62
C PRO A 20 9.40 20.24 20.38
N LYS A 21 9.14 19.63 19.23
CA LYS A 21 8.95 20.36 17.95
C LYS A 21 7.68 21.23 18.03
N LYS A 22 7.74 22.42 17.47
CA LYS A 22 6.60 23.33 17.32
C LYS A 22 6.29 23.57 15.84
N THR A 23 5.02 23.80 15.55
CA THR A 23 4.54 24.23 14.24
C THR A 23 4.98 25.69 13.98
N LYS A 24 4.81 26.16 12.74
CA LYS A 24 5.04 27.56 12.38
C LYS A 24 4.19 28.54 13.23
N THR A 25 3.06 28.08 13.74
CA THR A 25 2.15 28.87 14.61
C THR A 25 2.48 28.75 16.10
N GLY A 26 3.61 28.11 16.47
CA GLY A 26 4.08 27.97 17.85
C GLY A 26 3.40 26.86 18.67
N GLN A 27 2.48 26.08 18.09
CA GLN A 27 1.85 24.95 18.77
C GLN A 27 2.78 23.73 18.79
N TYR A 28 2.71 22.92 19.82
CA TYR A 28 3.44 21.66 19.89
C TYR A 28 2.94 20.67 18.82
N VAL A 29 3.89 20.00 18.15
CA VAL A 29 3.57 18.94 17.20
C VAL A 29 3.19 17.69 17.98
N THR A 30 1.94 17.24 17.82
CA THR A 30 1.40 16.03 18.46
C THR A 30 0.86 15.03 17.43
N ASN A 31 1.48 14.98 16.24
CA ASN A 31 1.11 13.98 15.22
C ASN A 31 1.42 12.57 15.71
N GLU A 32 0.93 11.58 14.98
CA GLU A 32 1.09 10.17 15.33
C GLU A 32 2.55 9.76 15.44
N GLU A 33 3.41 10.21 14.52
CA GLU A 33 4.84 9.92 14.49
C GLU A 33 5.54 10.37 15.79
N VAL A 34 5.28 11.60 16.23
CA VAL A 34 5.84 12.13 17.48
C VAL A 34 5.33 11.35 18.68
N LEU A 35 4.02 11.05 18.74
CA LEU A 35 3.45 10.29 19.84
C LEU A 35 3.97 8.85 19.88
N GLN A 36 4.08 8.18 18.73
CA GLN A 36 4.67 6.85 18.66
C GLN A 36 6.11 6.80 19.23
N SER A 37 6.92 7.82 18.92
CA SER A 37 8.29 7.91 19.47
C SER A 37 8.35 8.11 20.99
N LEU A 38 7.22 8.48 21.61
CA LEU A 38 7.11 8.77 23.04
C LEU A 38 6.39 7.68 23.84
N ARG A 39 5.95 6.58 23.19
CA ARG A 39 5.21 5.48 23.84
C ARG A 39 5.87 4.94 25.11
N ALA A 40 7.17 4.72 25.06
CA ALA A 40 7.91 4.20 26.19
C ALA A 40 8.19 5.22 27.32
N LYS A 41 7.90 6.51 27.08
CA LYS A 41 8.22 7.59 28.03
C LYS A 41 7.13 7.86 29.06
N ASN A 42 5.88 7.64 28.70
CA ASN A 42 4.75 7.86 29.61
C ASN A 42 3.51 7.09 29.14
N PRO A 43 2.84 6.32 30.02
CA PRO A 43 1.65 5.52 29.69
C PRO A 43 0.52 6.31 29.05
N ILE A 44 0.34 7.59 29.42
CA ILE A 44 -0.72 8.46 28.85
C ILE A 44 -0.61 8.60 27.32
N VAL A 45 0.59 8.41 26.75
CA VAL A 45 0.79 8.49 25.31
C VAL A 45 0.05 7.36 24.60
N GLU A 46 0.06 6.16 25.18
CA GLU A 46 -0.67 5.01 24.69
C GLU A 46 -2.19 5.26 24.67
N ASP A 47 -2.70 5.78 25.78
CA ASP A 47 -4.14 6.14 25.91
C ASP A 47 -4.55 7.20 24.89
N ILE A 48 -3.70 8.20 24.65
CA ILE A 48 -3.96 9.25 23.64
C ILE A 48 -3.96 8.65 22.22
N LEU A 49 -3.04 7.75 21.91
CA LEU A 49 -2.99 7.07 20.61
C LEU A 49 -4.23 6.19 20.41
N ALA A 50 -4.58 5.38 21.40
CA ALA A 50 -5.77 4.54 21.38
C ALA A 50 -7.05 5.36 21.22
N HIS A 51 -7.22 6.42 22.04
CA HIS A 51 -8.37 7.32 21.95
C HIS A 51 -8.49 7.98 20.57
N ARG A 52 -7.36 8.43 19.99
CA ARG A 52 -7.36 9.04 18.64
C ARG A 52 -7.74 8.02 17.57
N GLY A 53 -7.22 6.81 17.67
CA GLY A 53 -7.56 5.71 16.76
C GLY A 53 -9.06 5.42 16.77
N LEU A 54 -9.62 5.16 17.95
CA LEU A 54 -11.05 4.88 18.13
C LEU A 54 -11.93 6.06 17.69
N LYS A 55 -11.57 7.29 18.03
CA LYS A 55 -12.32 8.47 17.61
C LYS A 55 -12.32 8.66 16.10
N LYS A 56 -11.21 8.35 15.42
CA LYS A 56 -11.12 8.36 13.98
C LYS A 56 -12.02 7.31 13.36
N LEU A 57 -12.00 6.07 13.88
CA LEU A 57 -12.87 5.00 13.42
C LEU A 57 -14.35 5.36 13.60
N LEU A 58 -14.71 5.84 14.78
CA LEU A 58 -16.07 6.26 15.11
C LEU A 58 -16.57 7.33 14.14
N GLY A 59 -15.85 8.44 14.03
CA GLY A 59 -16.30 9.59 13.22
C GLY A 59 -16.24 9.36 11.72
N THR A 60 -15.22 8.61 11.23
CA THR A 60 -15.02 8.43 9.80
C THR A 60 -15.87 7.30 9.22
N TYR A 61 -16.12 6.24 9.99
CA TYR A 61 -16.79 5.04 9.50
C TYR A 61 -18.12 4.76 10.24
N VAL A 62 -18.10 4.58 11.55
CA VAL A 62 -19.27 4.10 12.30
C VAL A 62 -20.43 5.11 12.25
N GLU A 63 -20.15 6.39 12.42
CA GLU A 63 -21.19 7.43 12.39
C GLU A 63 -21.45 7.99 10.99
N ALA A 64 -20.45 7.98 10.11
CA ALA A 64 -20.55 8.61 8.80
C ALA A 64 -21.16 7.67 7.75
N LEU A 65 -20.71 6.41 7.66
CA LEU A 65 -21.14 5.50 6.60
C LEU A 65 -22.65 5.23 6.59
N PRO A 66 -23.34 5.01 7.73
CA PRO A 66 -24.78 4.80 7.70
C PRO A 66 -25.57 5.98 7.13
N LYS A 67 -25.07 7.21 7.28
CA LYS A 67 -25.69 8.43 6.75
C LYS A 67 -25.55 8.56 5.23
N LEU A 68 -24.62 7.82 4.64
CA LEU A 68 -24.34 7.80 3.21
C LEU A 68 -25.09 6.69 2.46
N ILE A 69 -25.86 5.86 3.16
CA ILE A 69 -26.70 4.84 2.53
C ILE A 69 -27.75 5.54 1.68
N HIS A 70 -27.72 5.27 0.38
CA HIS A 70 -28.64 5.89 -0.59
C HIS A 70 -30.05 5.29 -0.42
N LYS A 71 -31.06 6.15 -0.20
CA LYS A 71 -32.43 5.74 0.17
C LYS A 71 -33.09 4.77 -0.81
N ARG A 72 -32.85 4.91 -2.11
CA ARG A 72 -33.44 4.06 -3.15
C ARG A 72 -32.73 2.73 -3.33
N THR A 73 -31.38 2.75 -3.31
CA THR A 73 -30.57 1.56 -3.61
C THR A 73 -30.22 0.76 -2.36
N GLN A 74 -30.31 1.38 -1.18
CA GLN A 74 -29.85 0.82 0.11
C GLN A 74 -28.36 0.46 0.12
N HIS A 75 -27.56 1.08 -0.75
CA HIS A 75 -26.11 0.90 -0.87
C HIS A 75 -25.38 2.22 -0.61
N ILE A 76 -24.10 2.09 -0.28
CA ILE A 76 -23.15 3.20 -0.27
C ILE A 76 -22.49 3.26 -1.66
N HIS A 77 -22.47 4.43 -2.26
CA HIS A 77 -21.87 4.68 -3.57
C HIS A 77 -20.69 5.64 -3.42
N THR A 78 -19.49 5.13 -3.63
CA THR A 78 -18.30 5.98 -3.72
C THR A 78 -18.16 6.57 -5.13
N SER A 79 -17.42 7.67 -5.22
CA SER A 79 -16.98 8.23 -6.51
C SER A 79 -15.51 7.88 -6.73
N PHE A 80 -15.20 7.22 -7.86
CA PHE A 80 -13.84 6.94 -8.27
C PHE A 80 -13.32 8.03 -9.21
N ASN A 81 -12.27 8.75 -8.78
CA ASN A 81 -11.61 9.76 -9.60
C ASN A 81 -10.47 9.12 -10.40
N GLN A 82 -10.54 9.20 -11.72
CA GLN A 82 -9.57 8.57 -12.63
C GLN A 82 -8.34 9.44 -12.91
N ALA A 83 -8.44 10.76 -12.71
CA ALA A 83 -7.43 11.73 -13.11
C ALA A 83 -6.84 12.55 -11.94
N LEU A 84 -7.13 12.19 -10.69
CA LEU A 84 -6.70 12.96 -9.52
C LEU A 84 -5.26 12.64 -9.08
N THR A 85 -4.90 11.36 -9.10
CA THR A 85 -3.60 10.93 -8.58
C THR A 85 -2.49 11.09 -9.62
N ALA A 86 -1.31 11.50 -9.18
CA ALA A 86 -0.15 11.67 -10.05
C ALA A 86 0.41 10.33 -10.60
N THR A 87 0.04 9.20 -10.02
CA THR A 87 0.45 7.85 -10.43
C THR A 87 -0.51 7.19 -11.40
N GLY A 88 -1.71 7.75 -11.60
CA GLY A 88 -2.76 7.12 -12.37
C GLY A 88 -3.61 6.11 -11.58
N ARG A 89 -3.30 5.84 -10.30
CA ARG A 89 -4.21 5.07 -9.43
C ARG A 89 -5.58 5.76 -9.33
N LEU A 90 -6.63 4.98 -9.16
CA LEU A 90 -7.93 5.52 -8.78
C LEU A 90 -7.85 6.12 -7.37
N SER A 91 -8.63 7.16 -7.12
CA SER A 91 -8.90 7.59 -5.74
C SER A 91 -10.40 7.55 -5.50
N SER A 92 -10.77 7.16 -4.28
CA SER A 92 -12.15 7.02 -3.85
C SER A 92 -12.52 8.20 -2.95
N SER A 93 -13.69 8.81 -3.18
CA SER A 93 -14.22 9.92 -2.39
C SER A 93 -15.73 9.80 -2.20
N ASP A 94 -16.23 10.39 -1.14
CA ASP A 94 -17.64 10.54 -0.80
C ASP A 94 -18.46 9.23 -0.73
N PRO A 95 -18.00 8.23 0.07
CA PRO A 95 -16.87 8.18 1.00
C PRO A 95 -15.60 7.58 0.38
N ASN A 96 -14.43 7.81 1.00
CA ASN A 96 -13.21 7.11 0.63
C ASN A 96 -13.22 5.67 1.18
N LEU A 97 -13.51 4.70 0.33
CA LEU A 97 -13.55 3.28 0.67
C LEU A 97 -12.20 2.56 0.51
N GLN A 98 -11.18 3.25 -0.06
CA GLN A 98 -9.84 2.68 -0.20
C GLN A 98 -8.97 2.80 1.07
N ASN A 99 -9.43 3.52 2.09
CA ASN A 99 -8.70 3.76 3.33
C ASN A 99 -9.32 3.05 4.55
N ILE A 100 -10.17 2.06 4.35
CA ILE A 100 -10.75 1.30 5.46
C ILE A 100 -9.64 0.50 6.15
N PRO A 101 -9.46 0.66 7.47
CA PRO A 101 -8.33 0.08 8.17
C PRO A 101 -8.32 -1.45 8.12
N VAL A 102 -7.12 -2.03 7.97
CA VAL A 102 -6.88 -3.49 7.97
C VAL A 102 -5.94 -3.95 9.07
N ARG A 103 -5.27 -3.01 9.76
CA ARG A 103 -4.17 -3.36 10.67
C ARG A 103 -4.62 -3.53 12.12
N SER A 104 -5.65 -2.82 12.55
CA SER A 104 -6.20 -2.93 13.91
C SER A 104 -7.40 -3.87 13.90
N GLU A 105 -7.62 -4.59 15.00
CA GLU A 105 -8.79 -5.47 15.14
C GLU A 105 -10.10 -4.69 14.98
N ASP A 106 -10.23 -3.52 15.62
CA ASP A 106 -11.41 -2.65 15.46
C ASP A 106 -11.59 -2.19 14.00
N GLY A 107 -10.50 -1.97 13.28
CA GLY A 107 -10.54 -1.61 11.85
C GLY A 107 -11.03 -2.77 10.98
N LYS A 108 -10.61 -4.00 11.29
CA LYS A 108 -11.08 -5.21 10.61
C LYS A 108 -12.59 -5.43 10.82
N GLU A 109 -13.12 -5.16 12.01
CA GLU A 109 -14.56 -5.26 12.29
C GLU A 109 -15.41 -4.38 11.35
N ILE A 110 -14.88 -3.22 10.94
CA ILE A 110 -15.57 -2.36 9.96
C ILE A 110 -15.72 -3.06 8.61
N ARG A 111 -14.74 -3.87 8.19
CA ARG A 111 -14.84 -4.64 6.93
C ARG A 111 -15.95 -5.68 6.93
N LYS A 112 -16.38 -6.19 8.07
CA LYS A 112 -17.54 -7.07 8.18
C LYS A 112 -18.86 -6.40 7.77
N CYS A 113 -18.93 -5.08 7.85
CA CYS A 113 -20.11 -4.31 7.44
C CYS A 113 -20.29 -4.22 5.92
N PHE A 114 -19.23 -4.55 5.15
CA PHE A 114 -19.29 -4.57 3.69
C PHE A 114 -19.68 -5.96 3.22
N VAL A 115 -20.93 -6.09 2.84
CA VAL A 115 -21.56 -7.34 2.42
C VAL A 115 -21.94 -7.29 0.94
N PRO A 116 -22.04 -8.44 0.26
CA PRO A 116 -22.54 -8.48 -1.12
C PRO A 116 -24.04 -8.18 -1.19
N GLU A 117 -24.60 -8.13 -2.40
CA GLU A 117 -26.06 -8.07 -2.59
C GLU A 117 -26.74 -9.30 -1.92
N PRO A 118 -28.01 -9.16 -1.49
CA PRO A 118 -28.76 -10.28 -0.90
C PRO A 118 -28.74 -11.53 -1.80
N GLY A 119 -28.37 -12.67 -1.23
CA GLY A 119 -28.27 -13.93 -1.96
C GLY A 119 -26.95 -14.12 -2.74
N CYS A 120 -26.04 -13.17 -2.66
CA CYS A 120 -24.71 -13.26 -3.27
C CYS A 120 -23.62 -13.59 -2.25
N LEU A 121 -22.47 -14.00 -2.75
CA LEU A 121 -21.22 -14.17 -1.99
C LEU A 121 -20.29 -12.97 -2.27
N PHE A 122 -19.50 -12.62 -1.28
CA PHE A 122 -18.41 -11.66 -1.45
C PHE A 122 -17.19 -12.39 -2.02
N PHE A 123 -16.62 -11.86 -3.09
CA PHE A 123 -15.40 -12.37 -3.72
C PHE A 123 -14.36 -11.27 -3.77
N SER A 124 -13.16 -11.56 -3.32
CA SER A 124 -12.00 -10.67 -3.41
C SER A 124 -10.91 -11.33 -4.22
N ALA A 125 -10.29 -10.59 -5.12
CA ALA A 125 -9.10 -11.01 -5.85
C ALA A 125 -8.04 -9.91 -5.75
N ASP A 126 -6.84 -10.26 -5.29
CA ASP A 126 -5.75 -9.33 -5.00
C ASP A 126 -4.46 -9.76 -5.70
N TYR A 127 -3.73 -8.81 -6.30
CA TYR A 127 -2.45 -9.11 -6.91
C TYR A 127 -1.39 -9.43 -5.86
N SER A 128 -0.76 -10.58 -6.00
CA SER A 128 0.35 -10.97 -5.12
C SER A 128 1.64 -10.23 -5.48
N GLN A 129 2.04 -9.27 -4.64
CA GLN A 129 3.30 -8.55 -4.72
C GLN A 129 3.55 -7.86 -6.09
N ILE A 130 2.53 -7.28 -6.70
CA ILE A 130 2.60 -6.72 -8.06
C ILE A 130 3.72 -5.69 -8.24
N GLU A 131 3.94 -4.80 -7.27
CA GLU A 131 4.99 -3.76 -7.35
C GLU A 131 6.40 -4.38 -7.41
N LEU A 132 6.64 -5.47 -6.67
CA LEU A 132 7.92 -6.21 -6.72
C LEU A 132 8.10 -6.96 -8.05
N ARG A 133 7.03 -7.50 -8.61
CA ARG A 133 7.03 -8.15 -9.92
C ARG A 133 7.31 -7.15 -11.05
N ILE A 134 6.74 -5.95 -10.94
CA ILE A 134 7.04 -4.85 -11.87
C ILE A 134 8.50 -4.42 -11.71
N MET A 135 9.02 -4.31 -10.48
CA MET A 135 10.44 -4.01 -10.26
C MET A 135 11.35 -5.09 -10.88
N ALA A 136 11.05 -6.37 -10.71
CA ALA A 136 11.79 -7.47 -11.34
C ALA A 136 11.80 -7.35 -12.87
N HIS A 137 10.66 -6.99 -13.46
CA HIS A 137 10.55 -6.77 -14.90
C HIS A 137 11.37 -5.57 -15.38
N LEU A 138 11.24 -4.41 -14.71
CA LEU A 138 11.89 -3.16 -15.09
C LEU A 138 13.41 -3.23 -14.91
N SER A 139 13.88 -3.75 -13.77
CA SER A 139 15.31 -3.91 -13.50
C SER A 139 15.95 -5.01 -14.34
N GLY A 140 15.19 -6.04 -14.72
CA GLY A 140 15.73 -7.23 -15.35
C GLY A 140 16.71 -8.00 -14.46
N ASP A 141 16.56 -7.87 -13.13
CA ASP A 141 17.39 -8.58 -12.15
C ASP A 141 17.07 -10.07 -12.18
N GLU A 142 18.06 -10.88 -12.57
CA GLU A 142 17.89 -12.31 -12.75
C GLU A 142 17.53 -13.01 -11.45
N ASN A 143 18.19 -12.65 -10.36
CA ASN A 143 17.93 -13.29 -9.05
C ASN A 143 16.51 -13.00 -8.58
N MET A 144 16.01 -11.79 -8.81
CA MET A 144 14.64 -11.42 -8.46
C MET A 144 13.62 -12.13 -9.38
N ILE A 145 13.92 -12.22 -10.69
CA ILE A 145 13.08 -12.93 -11.67
C ILE A 145 12.98 -14.42 -11.32
N GLU A 146 14.10 -15.06 -11.03
CA GLU A 146 14.17 -16.48 -10.67
C GLU A 146 13.42 -16.75 -9.37
N ALA A 147 13.60 -15.91 -8.34
CA ALA A 147 12.88 -16.02 -7.09
C ALA A 147 11.36 -16.01 -7.29
N PHE A 148 10.83 -15.14 -8.18
CA PHE A 148 9.40 -15.14 -8.48
C PHE A 148 8.93 -16.33 -9.32
N ARG A 149 9.78 -16.88 -10.21
CA ARG A 149 9.45 -18.06 -11.02
C ARG A 149 9.39 -19.33 -10.18
N GLU A 150 10.28 -19.44 -9.22
CA GLU A 150 10.36 -20.58 -8.29
C GLU A 150 9.38 -20.46 -7.10
N GLY A 151 8.63 -19.37 -7.00
CA GLY A 151 7.72 -19.13 -5.87
C GLY A 151 8.45 -18.85 -4.55
N PHE A 152 9.68 -18.35 -4.62
CA PHE A 152 10.50 -18.09 -3.46
C PHE A 152 9.98 -16.86 -2.68
N ASP A 153 9.89 -16.98 -1.36
CA ASP A 153 9.43 -15.88 -0.49
C ASP A 153 10.57 -14.89 -0.20
N ILE A 154 10.68 -13.85 -1.04
CA ILE A 154 11.69 -12.79 -0.89
C ILE A 154 11.63 -12.12 0.48
N HIS A 155 10.43 -12.00 1.08
CA HIS A 155 10.28 -11.37 2.40
C HIS A 155 10.78 -12.29 3.51
N ALA A 156 10.52 -13.59 3.41
CA ALA A 156 11.05 -14.56 4.35
C ALA A 156 12.58 -14.65 4.25
N ALA A 157 13.12 -14.65 3.03
CA ALA A 157 14.56 -14.64 2.82
C ALA A 157 15.25 -13.38 3.39
N THR A 158 14.64 -12.22 3.20
CA THR A 158 15.12 -10.98 3.82
C THR A 158 15.04 -11.05 5.33
N ALA A 159 13.95 -11.58 5.90
CA ALA A 159 13.81 -11.78 7.35
C ALA A 159 14.89 -12.71 7.90
N ALA A 160 15.14 -13.85 7.26
CA ALA A 160 16.16 -14.79 7.64
C ALA A 160 17.56 -14.12 7.76
N LYS A 161 17.89 -13.26 6.79
CA LYS A 161 19.13 -12.46 6.84
C LYS A 161 19.15 -11.45 7.98
N ILE A 162 18.05 -10.70 8.18
CA ILE A 162 17.95 -9.68 9.24
C ILE A 162 18.16 -10.29 10.64
N TRP A 163 17.50 -11.41 10.90
CA TRP A 163 17.53 -12.04 12.25
C TRP A 163 18.48 -13.22 12.37
N HIS A 164 19.34 -13.46 11.36
CA HIS A 164 20.33 -14.56 11.34
C HIS A 164 19.71 -15.92 11.63
N LYS A 165 18.62 -16.26 10.93
CA LYS A 165 17.86 -17.49 11.06
C LYS A 165 17.78 -18.24 9.74
N GLU A 166 17.42 -19.52 9.81
CA GLU A 166 16.94 -20.24 8.62
C GLU A 166 15.56 -19.71 8.16
N ILE A 167 15.26 -19.81 6.88
CA ILE A 167 13.98 -19.31 6.32
C ILE A 167 12.78 -19.99 7.00
N ALA A 168 12.91 -21.28 7.34
CA ALA A 168 11.88 -22.05 8.04
C ALA A 168 11.55 -21.55 9.45
N ASP A 169 12.51 -20.87 10.09
CA ASP A 169 12.36 -20.35 11.47
C ASP A 169 11.90 -18.89 11.52
N VAL A 170 11.60 -18.28 10.35
CA VAL A 170 11.11 -16.91 10.27
C VAL A 170 9.68 -16.82 10.75
N THR A 171 9.45 -16.01 11.77
CA THR A 171 8.10 -15.77 12.28
C THR A 171 7.28 -14.87 11.35
N PRO A 172 5.93 -14.94 11.40
CA PRO A 172 5.06 -14.05 10.63
C PRO A 172 5.33 -12.55 10.90
N GLU A 173 5.65 -12.18 12.13
CA GLU A 173 5.99 -10.80 12.52
C GLU A 173 7.31 -10.33 11.88
N GLU A 174 8.33 -11.18 11.89
CA GLU A 174 9.63 -10.90 11.25
C GLU A 174 9.45 -10.77 9.73
N ARG A 175 8.72 -11.70 9.10
CA ARG A 175 8.38 -11.61 7.67
C ARG A 175 7.64 -10.32 7.33
N LYS A 176 6.68 -9.89 8.16
CA LYS A 176 5.95 -8.64 8.00
C LYS A 176 6.86 -7.41 8.10
N LYS A 177 7.81 -7.40 9.04
CA LYS A 177 8.82 -6.34 9.14
C LYS A 177 9.74 -6.33 7.92
N ALA A 178 10.24 -7.48 7.49
CA ALA A 178 11.05 -7.61 6.28
C ALA A 178 10.30 -7.14 5.02
N LYS A 179 9.00 -7.44 4.92
CA LYS A 179 8.14 -6.89 3.85
C LYS A 179 8.19 -5.35 3.84
N GLN A 180 8.09 -4.72 5.01
CA GLN A 180 8.17 -3.26 5.11
C GLN A 180 9.56 -2.71 4.74
N ALA A 181 10.63 -3.44 5.07
CA ALA A 181 12.00 -3.08 4.69
C ALA A 181 12.19 -3.17 3.17
N ASN A 182 11.80 -4.28 2.54
CA ASN A 182 11.90 -4.49 1.10
C ASN A 182 11.20 -3.39 0.31
N PHE A 183 9.94 -3.09 0.65
CA PHE A 183 9.23 -1.99 0.02
C PHE A 183 9.88 -0.63 0.28
N GLY A 184 10.37 -0.41 1.51
CA GLY A 184 11.09 0.82 1.83
C GLY A 184 12.34 1.00 0.95
N ILE A 185 13.14 -0.04 0.78
CA ILE A 185 14.38 -0.02 -0.01
C ILE A 185 14.08 0.27 -1.48
N ILE A 186 13.10 -0.43 -2.07
CA ILE A 186 12.68 -0.23 -3.46
C ILE A 186 12.18 1.19 -3.70
N TYR A 187 11.52 1.79 -2.71
CA TYR A 187 11.05 3.16 -2.79
C TYR A 187 12.09 4.22 -2.37
N GLY A 188 13.35 3.81 -2.21
CA GLY A 188 14.45 4.73 -1.94
C GLY A 188 14.44 5.27 -0.51
N ILE A 189 14.08 4.46 0.48
CA ILE A 189 14.19 4.83 1.89
C ILE A 189 15.64 5.12 2.25
N THR A 190 15.87 6.15 3.06
CA THR A 190 17.19 6.44 3.59
C THR A 190 17.56 5.44 4.70
N THR A 191 18.85 5.25 4.96
CA THR A 191 19.35 4.43 6.09
C THR A 191 18.69 4.84 7.40
N TYR A 192 18.61 6.14 7.67
CA TYR A 192 17.93 6.66 8.86
C TYR A 192 16.45 6.31 8.89
N GLY A 193 15.75 6.47 7.77
CA GLY A 193 14.31 6.12 7.67
C GLY A 193 14.06 4.63 7.88
N LEU A 194 14.93 3.77 7.36
CA LEU A 194 14.85 2.31 7.58
C LEU A 194 15.13 1.95 9.04
N ALA A 195 16.19 2.52 9.65
CA ALA A 195 16.51 2.31 11.05
C ALA A 195 15.33 2.64 11.97
N GLN A 196 14.72 3.81 11.78
CA GLN A 196 13.55 4.24 12.56
C GLN A 196 12.34 3.31 12.37
N ARG A 197 12.10 2.86 11.15
CA ARG A 197 10.95 1.99 10.81
C ARG A 197 11.10 0.58 11.40
N MET A 198 12.34 0.06 11.41
CA MET A 198 12.64 -1.29 11.85
C MET A 198 12.96 -1.37 13.36
N GLY A 199 13.24 -0.22 14.00
CA GLY A 199 13.71 -0.17 15.38
C GLY A 199 15.13 -0.74 15.56
N ILE A 200 15.99 -0.59 14.55
CA ILE A 200 17.39 -1.03 14.52
C ILE A 200 18.33 0.18 14.43
N ASP A 201 19.61 -0.03 14.61
CA ASP A 201 20.58 1.05 14.48
C ASP A 201 20.89 1.40 13.01
N ASN A 202 21.55 2.55 12.79
CA ASN A 202 21.87 3.00 11.44
C ASN A 202 22.90 2.11 10.73
N LYS A 203 23.77 1.41 11.46
CA LYS A 203 24.77 0.50 10.89
C LYS A 203 24.08 -0.75 10.36
N GLU A 204 23.20 -1.34 11.15
CA GLU A 204 22.37 -2.48 10.73
C GLU A 204 21.48 -2.13 9.53
N ALA A 205 20.82 -0.97 9.57
CA ALA A 205 20.01 -0.51 8.45
C ALA A 205 20.83 -0.31 7.16
N ARG A 206 22.06 0.17 7.26
CA ARG A 206 22.98 0.29 6.13
C ARG A 206 23.35 -1.08 5.57
N MET A 207 23.74 -2.01 6.44
CA MET A 207 24.09 -3.37 6.03
C MET A 207 22.91 -4.04 5.29
N LEU A 208 21.70 -3.91 5.82
CA LEU A 208 20.50 -4.45 5.16
C LEU A 208 20.30 -3.90 3.75
N ILE A 209 20.49 -2.60 3.56
CA ILE A 209 20.37 -1.96 2.23
C ILE A 209 21.47 -2.47 1.30
N GLU A 210 22.70 -2.59 1.80
CA GLU A 210 23.85 -3.09 1.03
C GLU A 210 23.65 -4.56 0.65
N ASP A 211 23.21 -5.41 1.58
CA ASP A 211 22.92 -6.83 1.35
C ASP A 211 21.78 -7.01 0.34
N TYR A 212 20.73 -6.19 0.45
CA TYR A 212 19.63 -6.20 -0.52
C TYR A 212 20.15 -5.92 -1.95
N PHE A 213 20.96 -4.90 -2.12
CA PHE A 213 21.52 -4.55 -3.42
C PHE A 213 22.66 -5.47 -3.89
N THR A 214 23.30 -6.18 -2.97
CA THR A 214 24.22 -7.27 -3.33
C THR A 214 23.46 -8.48 -3.87
N THR A 215 22.31 -8.77 -3.29
CA THR A 215 21.41 -9.85 -3.75
C THR A 215 20.73 -9.50 -5.08
N PHE A 216 20.34 -8.22 -5.24
CA PHE A 216 19.60 -7.72 -6.41
C PHE A 216 20.33 -6.51 -7.05
N PRO A 217 21.50 -6.74 -7.69
CA PRO A 217 22.36 -5.64 -8.15
C PRO A 217 21.74 -4.81 -9.28
N LYS A 218 20.92 -5.43 -10.15
CA LYS A 218 20.26 -4.71 -11.23
C LYS A 218 19.09 -3.84 -10.74
N VAL A 219 18.52 -4.12 -9.57
CA VAL A 219 17.54 -3.22 -8.93
C VAL A 219 18.19 -1.89 -8.59
N LYS A 220 19.41 -1.90 -8.00
CA LYS A 220 20.16 -0.67 -7.73
C LYS A 220 20.49 0.10 -9.00
N ALA A 221 20.99 -0.61 -10.02
CA ALA A 221 21.31 -0.01 -11.31
C ALA A 221 20.09 0.65 -11.97
N TYR A 222 18.93 -0.03 -11.95
CA TYR A 222 17.67 0.52 -12.44
C TYR A 222 17.25 1.78 -11.68
N MET A 223 17.35 1.80 -10.35
CA MET A 223 17.00 2.97 -9.56
C MET A 223 17.86 4.20 -9.91
N GLU A 224 19.15 4.01 -10.10
CA GLU A 224 20.04 5.11 -10.53
C GLU A 224 19.74 5.55 -11.96
N GLN A 225 19.50 4.61 -12.87
CA GLN A 225 19.10 4.90 -14.25
C GLN A 225 17.78 5.67 -14.31
N ALA A 226 16.76 5.28 -13.54
CA ALA A 226 15.47 5.96 -13.50
C ALA A 226 15.60 7.43 -13.06
N LYS A 227 16.46 7.71 -12.09
CA LYS A 227 16.77 9.09 -11.67
C LYS A 227 17.45 9.89 -12.77
N GLU A 228 18.43 9.30 -13.43
CA GLU A 228 19.18 9.97 -14.50
C GLU A 228 18.31 10.23 -15.72
N GLU A 229 17.51 9.27 -16.13
CA GLU A 229 16.55 9.46 -17.22
C GLU A 229 15.52 10.55 -16.88
N ALA A 230 15.05 10.60 -15.64
CA ALA A 230 14.13 11.65 -15.22
C ALA A 230 14.78 13.03 -15.22
N ARG A 231 16.09 13.15 -14.89
CA ARG A 231 16.84 14.42 -14.99
C ARG A 231 16.93 14.92 -16.43
N GLN A 232 17.10 14.01 -17.37
CA GLN A 232 17.24 14.33 -18.80
C GLN A 232 15.90 14.64 -19.45
N LYS A 233 14.85 13.82 -19.15
CA LYS A 233 13.53 13.91 -19.79
C LYS A 233 12.58 14.88 -19.08
N GLY A 234 12.78 15.14 -17.77
CA GLY A 234 11.87 15.92 -16.93
C GLY A 234 10.63 15.15 -16.45
N TYR A 235 10.55 13.85 -16.75
CA TYR A 235 9.45 12.99 -16.32
C TYR A 235 9.89 11.52 -16.14
N ALA A 236 9.10 10.76 -15.40
CA ALA A 236 9.17 9.30 -15.37
C ALA A 236 7.98 8.72 -16.13
N GLU A 237 8.15 7.53 -16.74
CA GLU A 237 7.17 6.90 -17.61
C GLU A 237 6.87 5.47 -17.17
N THR A 238 5.60 5.04 -17.25
CA THR A 238 5.16 3.67 -16.97
C THR A 238 5.40 2.74 -18.15
N LEU A 239 5.21 1.43 -17.96
CA LEU A 239 5.24 0.43 -19.02
C LEU A 239 4.26 0.71 -20.17
N PHE A 240 3.21 1.50 -19.90
CA PHE A 240 2.15 1.84 -20.85
C PHE A 240 2.24 3.29 -21.35
N GLY A 241 3.37 3.99 -21.11
CA GLY A 241 3.61 5.34 -21.62
C GLY A 241 2.93 6.45 -20.82
N ARG A 242 2.38 6.18 -19.64
CA ARG A 242 1.89 7.22 -18.74
C ARG A 242 3.07 8.00 -18.18
N ARG A 243 3.02 9.35 -18.25
CA ARG A 243 4.08 10.23 -17.81
C ARG A 243 3.74 10.94 -16.51
N ARG A 244 4.69 10.96 -15.59
CA ARG A 244 4.69 11.79 -14.40
C ARG A 244 5.78 12.84 -14.52
N TYR A 245 5.39 14.08 -14.71
CA TYR A 245 6.35 15.21 -14.78
C TYR A 245 6.96 15.47 -13.41
N LEU A 246 8.28 15.78 -13.41
CA LEU A 246 9.11 15.95 -12.22
C LEU A 246 9.89 17.27 -12.31
N PRO A 247 9.21 18.43 -12.20
CA PRO A 247 9.85 19.73 -12.39
C PRO A 247 10.98 20.00 -11.40
N ASP A 248 10.92 19.36 -10.23
CA ASP A 248 11.90 19.55 -9.16
C ASP A 248 13.08 18.57 -9.20
N ILE A 249 13.20 17.74 -10.23
CA ILE A 249 14.24 16.68 -10.32
C ILE A 249 15.66 17.24 -10.31
N ASN A 250 15.84 18.45 -10.83
CA ASN A 250 17.12 19.17 -10.87
C ASN A 250 17.20 20.30 -9.83
N SER A 251 16.34 20.31 -8.81
CA SER A 251 16.34 21.34 -7.77
C SER A 251 17.68 21.41 -7.02
N LYS A 252 18.16 22.64 -6.76
CA LYS A 252 19.34 22.87 -5.92
C LYS A 252 19.09 22.50 -4.45
N ASN A 253 17.83 22.52 -4.00
CA ASN A 253 17.45 22.09 -2.66
C ASN A 253 17.46 20.55 -2.58
N GLY A 254 18.38 19.98 -1.80
CA GLY A 254 18.55 18.54 -1.67
C GLY A 254 17.30 17.80 -1.16
N THR A 255 16.49 18.41 -0.29
CA THR A 255 15.25 17.82 0.20
C THR A 255 14.19 17.72 -0.89
N VAL A 256 14.02 18.79 -1.65
CA VAL A 256 13.07 18.88 -2.77
C VAL A 256 13.50 17.91 -3.88
N ARG A 257 14.79 17.95 -4.26
CA ARG A 257 15.37 17.03 -5.25
C ARG A 257 15.21 15.57 -4.81
N GLY A 258 15.55 15.22 -3.58
CA GLY A 258 15.41 13.85 -3.06
C GLY A 258 13.98 13.34 -3.09
N PHE A 259 12.98 14.21 -2.91
CA PHE A 259 11.57 13.85 -3.10
C PHE A 259 11.25 13.56 -4.57
N ALA A 260 11.74 14.38 -5.50
CA ALA A 260 11.56 14.15 -6.94
C ALA A 260 12.28 12.86 -7.40
N GLU A 261 13.49 12.59 -6.90
CA GLU A 261 14.24 11.36 -7.20
C GLU A 261 13.52 10.10 -6.74
N ARG A 262 12.92 10.11 -5.55
CA ARG A 262 12.05 9.00 -5.11
C ARG A 262 10.84 8.82 -6.02
N ASN A 263 10.24 9.91 -6.47
CA ASN A 263 9.12 9.85 -7.41
C ASN A 263 9.56 9.33 -8.79
N ALA A 264 10.78 9.58 -9.23
CA ALA A 264 11.33 9.04 -10.47
C ALA A 264 11.41 7.49 -10.43
N ILE A 265 11.73 6.93 -9.27
CA ILE A 265 11.77 5.47 -9.06
C ILE A 265 10.35 4.90 -8.91
N ASN A 266 9.51 5.55 -8.11
CA ASN A 266 8.21 5.00 -7.70
C ASN A 266 7.13 5.13 -8.79
N ALA A 267 7.15 6.20 -9.57
CA ALA A 267 6.10 6.46 -10.55
C ALA A 267 6.00 5.40 -11.65
N PRO A 268 7.09 4.87 -12.22
CA PRO A 268 7.01 3.76 -13.18
C PRO A 268 6.37 2.51 -12.58
N ILE A 269 6.65 2.19 -11.31
CA ILE A 269 6.15 1.00 -10.63
C ILE A 269 4.66 1.16 -10.31
N GLN A 270 4.32 2.16 -9.51
CA GLN A 270 2.93 2.40 -9.08
C GLN A 270 2.01 2.77 -10.24
N GLY A 271 2.54 3.49 -11.22
CA GLY A 271 1.76 3.83 -12.41
C GLY A 271 1.50 2.62 -13.31
N SER A 272 2.48 1.74 -13.49
CA SER A 272 2.29 0.49 -14.25
C SER A 272 1.31 -0.45 -13.54
N GLU A 273 1.38 -0.58 -12.22
CA GLU A 273 0.38 -1.30 -11.43
C GLU A 273 -1.03 -0.74 -11.67
N ALA A 274 -1.18 0.59 -11.59
CA ALA A 274 -2.46 1.26 -11.84
C ALA A 274 -2.98 1.02 -13.26
N ASP A 275 -2.11 0.95 -14.25
CA ASP A 275 -2.49 0.64 -15.62
C ASP A 275 -2.88 -0.84 -15.78
N ILE A 276 -2.13 -1.76 -15.18
CA ILE A 276 -2.39 -3.21 -15.21
C ILE A 276 -3.76 -3.52 -14.61
N ILE A 277 -4.05 -3.02 -13.40
CA ILE A 277 -5.35 -3.30 -12.76
C ILE A 277 -6.53 -2.72 -13.56
N LYS A 278 -6.37 -1.56 -14.18
CA LYS A 278 -7.40 -0.97 -15.05
C LYS A 278 -7.64 -1.82 -16.31
N ILE A 279 -6.57 -2.36 -16.90
CA ILE A 279 -6.68 -3.29 -18.04
C ILE A 279 -7.45 -4.54 -17.61
N ALA A 280 -7.11 -5.12 -16.46
CA ALA A 280 -7.84 -6.26 -15.90
C ALA A 280 -9.33 -5.94 -15.69
N MET A 281 -9.64 -4.80 -15.05
CA MET A 281 -11.02 -4.36 -14.81
C MET A 281 -11.83 -4.25 -16.10
N ILE A 282 -11.25 -3.67 -17.16
CA ILE A 282 -11.91 -3.51 -18.46
C ILE A 282 -12.18 -4.87 -19.10
N ARG A 283 -11.19 -5.78 -19.09
CA ARG A 283 -11.32 -7.12 -19.67
C ARG A 283 -12.33 -7.98 -18.91
N ILE A 284 -12.30 -7.96 -17.57
CA ILE A 284 -13.29 -8.63 -16.72
C ILE A 284 -14.71 -8.13 -17.06
N TRP A 285 -14.90 -6.81 -17.12
CA TRP A 285 -16.19 -6.22 -17.47
C TRP A 285 -16.66 -6.65 -18.86
N GLN A 286 -15.78 -6.65 -19.87
CA GLN A 286 -16.09 -7.09 -21.22
C GLN A 286 -16.50 -8.57 -21.26
N ARG A 287 -15.78 -9.44 -20.54
CA ARG A 287 -16.13 -10.86 -20.43
C ARG A 287 -17.43 -11.09 -19.69
N PHE A 288 -17.67 -10.40 -18.59
CA PHE A 288 -18.94 -10.47 -17.88
C PHE A 288 -20.10 -10.14 -18.80
N LYS A 289 -19.97 -9.07 -19.61
CA LYS A 289 -20.97 -8.69 -20.59
C LYS A 289 -21.16 -9.72 -21.71
N ALA A 290 -20.07 -10.21 -22.30
CA ALA A 290 -20.10 -11.17 -23.39
C ALA A 290 -20.67 -12.53 -22.96
N GLU A 291 -20.39 -12.93 -21.74
CA GLU A 291 -20.78 -14.23 -21.18
C GLU A 291 -22.09 -14.15 -20.36
N ASN A 292 -22.80 -13.01 -20.37
CA ASN A 292 -24.04 -12.77 -19.64
C ASN A 292 -23.94 -13.04 -18.13
N ILE A 293 -22.79 -12.72 -17.51
CA ILE A 293 -22.58 -12.81 -16.05
C ILE A 293 -23.39 -11.70 -15.38
N ARG A 294 -24.21 -12.06 -14.38
CA ARG A 294 -25.04 -11.14 -13.60
C ARG A 294 -24.29 -10.55 -12.39
N SER A 295 -23.26 -11.25 -11.93
CA SER A 295 -22.37 -10.82 -10.86
C SER A 295 -21.70 -9.49 -11.18
N LYS A 296 -21.34 -8.72 -10.15
CA LYS A 296 -20.87 -7.34 -10.31
C LYS A 296 -19.52 -7.13 -9.65
N MET A 297 -18.62 -6.43 -10.35
CA MET A 297 -17.47 -5.78 -9.73
C MET A 297 -17.98 -4.56 -8.96
N ILE A 298 -17.73 -4.50 -7.66
CA ILE A 298 -18.33 -3.49 -6.77
C ILE A 298 -17.32 -2.50 -6.20
N LEU A 299 -16.05 -2.88 -6.08
CA LEU A 299 -15.04 -2.03 -5.45
C LEU A 299 -13.64 -2.36 -5.98
N GLN A 300 -12.79 -1.34 -6.08
CA GLN A 300 -11.36 -1.46 -6.36
C GLN A 300 -10.58 -0.77 -5.23
N VAL A 301 -9.63 -1.48 -4.61
CA VAL A 301 -8.82 -0.97 -3.51
C VAL A 301 -7.36 -1.33 -3.76
N HIS A 302 -6.54 -0.34 -4.12
CA HIS A 302 -5.11 -0.52 -4.47
C HIS A 302 -4.91 -1.56 -5.58
N ASP A 303 -4.52 -2.77 -5.24
CA ASP A 303 -4.27 -3.94 -6.09
C ASP A 303 -5.36 -5.02 -5.99
N GLU A 304 -6.44 -4.74 -5.26
CA GLU A 304 -7.58 -5.62 -4.97
C GLU A 304 -8.83 -5.24 -5.79
N LEU A 305 -9.53 -6.23 -6.30
CA LEU A 305 -10.86 -6.13 -6.92
C LEU A 305 -11.88 -6.92 -6.12
N ASN A 306 -13.01 -6.30 -5.80
CA ASN A 306 -14.08 -6.90 -5.02
C ASN A 306 -15.37 -7.05 -5.85
N PHE A 307 -16.06 -8.15 -5.63
CA PHE A 307 -17.24 -8.54 -6.39
C PHE A 307 -18.37 -9.01 -5.48
N SER A 308 -19.60 -8.76 -5.94
CA SER A 308 -20.82 -9.42 -5.44
C SER A 308 -21.21 -10.49 -6.44
N VAL A 309 -21.18 -11.77 -6.02
CA VAL A 309 -21.24 -12.92 -6.93
C VAL A 309 -22.41 -13.82 -6.59
N TYR A 310 -23.25 -14.12 -7.56
CA TYR A 310 -24.30 -15.13 -7.44
C TYR A 310 -23.67 -16.52 -7.25
N PRO A 311 -24.18 -17.35 -6.30
CA PRO A 311 -23.59 -18.66 -6.00
C PRO A 311 -23.41 -19.56 -7.23
N GLU A 312 -24.36 -19.54 -8.15
CA GLU A 312 -24.33 -20.33 -9.39
C GLU A 312 -23.29 -19.86 -10.40
N GLU A 313 -22.77 -18.65 -10.27
CA GLU A 313 -21.70 -18.09 -11.13
C GLU A 313 -20.32 -18.18 -10.50
N LYS A 314 -20.20 -18.71 -9.28
CA LYS A 314 -18.98 -18.69 -8.46
C LYS A 314 -17.74 -19.14 -9.20
N GLU A 315 -17.72 -20.37 -9.70
CA GLU A 315 -16.55 -20.95 -10.37
C GLU A 315 -16.20 -20.20 -11.67
N ARG A 316 -17.23 -19.78 -12.39
CA ARG A 316 -17.06 -19.05 -13.64
C ARG A 316 -16.48 -17.67 -13.43
N VAL A 317 -16.99 -16.91 -12.43
CA VAL A 317 -16.49 -15.58 -12.08
C VAL A 317 -15.05 -15.65 -11.59
N GLU A 318 -14.74 -16.58 -10.66
CA GLU A 318 -13.37 -16.77 -10.18
C GLU A 318 -12.40 -17.03 -11.33
N LYS A 319 -12.75 -17.96 -12.22
CA LYS A 319 -11.94 -18.27 -13.40
C LYS A 319 -11.71 -17.05 -14.28
N ILE A 320 -12.77 -16.32 -14.63
CA ILE A 320 -12.67 -15.12 -15.48
C ILE A 320 -11.77 -14.05 -14.81
N VAL A 321 -12.01 -13.78 -13.53
CA VAL A 321 -11.27 -12.73 -12.81
C VAL A 321 -9.79 -13.06 -12.71
N LEU A 322 -9.44 -14.29 -12.33
CA LEU A 322 -8.05 -14.71 -12.21
C LEU A 322 -7.36 -14.74 -13.57
N GLU A 323 -8.00 -15.26 -14.62
CA GLU A 323 -7.44 -15.26 -15.98
C GLU A 323 -7.14 -13.83 -16.47
N GLU A 324 -8.07 -12.89 -16.30
CA GLU A 324 -7.90 -11.53 -16.79
C GLU A 324 -6.92 -10.71 -15.92
N MET A 325 -6.88 -10.93 -14.60
CA MET A 325 -5.87 -10.29 -13.75
C MET A 325 -4.47 -10.81 -14.08
N GLN A 326 -4.28 -12.12 -14.13
CA GLN A 326 -2.97 -12.73 -14.41
C GLN A 326 -2.51 -12.50 -15.86
N GLY A 327 -3.45 -12.39 -16.79
CA GLY A 327 -3.19 -12.13 -18.20
C GLY A 327 -3.19 -10.64 -18.60
N ALA A 328 -3.38 -9.72 -17.67
CA ALA A 328 -3.52 -8.28 -17.99
C ALA A 328 -2.28 -7.68 -18.66
N CYS A 329 -1.10 -8.17 -18.29
CA CYS A 329 0.18 -7.73 -18.84
C CYS A 329 1.19 -8.90 -18.86
N GLN A 330 2.04 -8.95 -19.88
CA GLN A 330 3.12 -9.91 -19.94
C GLN A 330 4.41 -9.29 -19.37
N LEU A 331 4.80 -9.75 -18.18
CA LEU A 331 6.07 -9.39 -17.55
C LEU A 331 7.11 -10.51 -17.71
N LYS A 332 8.36 -10.25 -17.33
CA LYS A 332 9.43 -11.27 -17.24
C LYS A 332 9.18 -12.30 -16.14
N VAL A 333 8.26 -12.00 -15.24
CA VAL A 333 7.78 -12.84 -14.14
C VAL A 333 6.27 -13.03 -14.27
N PRO A 334 5.69 -14.14 -13.79
CA PRO A 334 4.24 -14.33 -13.84
C PRO A 334 3.55 -13.26 -12.97
N LEU A 335 2.43 -12.72 -13.45
CA LEU A 335 1.47 -12.04 -12.57
C LEU A 335 0.63 -13.10 -11.87
N THR A 336 0.53 -13.03 -10.56
CA THR A 336 -0.31 -13.92 -9.76
C THR A 336 -1.32 -13.09 -8.98
N ALA A 337 -2.53 -13.61 -8.84
CA ALA A 337 -3.57 -13.05 -8.02
C ALA A 337 -4.10 -14.12 -7.06
N ASP A 338 -4.27 -13.74 -5.81
CA ASP A 338 -4.87 -14.56 -4.77
C ASP A 338 -6.36 -14.27 -4.72
N ALA A 339 -7.18 -15.28 -4.43
CA ALA A 339 -8.62 -15.17 -4.41
C ALA A 339 -9.19 -15.64 -3.07
N GLY A 340 -10.21 -14.96 -2.57
CA GLY A 340 -10.90 -15.32 -1.35
C GLY A 340 -12.42 -15.13 -1.44
N TRP A 341 -13.14 -15.92 -0.67
CA TRP A 341 -14.60 -15.96 -0.62
C TRP A 341 -15.10 -15.80 0.80
N GLY A 342 -16.21 -15.09 0.96
CA GLY A 342 -16.84 -14.91 2.27
C GLY A 342 -18.25 -14.36 2.18
N ASN A 343 -18.85 -14.12 3.34
CA ASN A 343 -20.14 -13.43 3.45
C ASN A 343 -19.96 -11.91 3.56
N ASN A 344 -18.74 -11.45 3.74
CA ASN A 344 -18.37 -10.05 3.87
C ASN A 344 -16.92 -9.86 3.43
N TRP A 345 -16.49 -8.60 3.35
CA TRP A 345 -15.15 -8.26 2.89
C TRP A 345 -14.03 -8.81 3.79
N LEU A 346 -14.22 -8.88 5.12
CA LEU A 346 -13.20 -9.40 6.03
C LEU A 346 -12.95 -10.89 5.82
N GLU A 347 -14.01 -11.66 5.59
CA GLU A 347 -13.90 -13.11 5.37
C GLU A 347 -13.27 -13.46 4.03
N ALA A 348 -13.45 -12.59 3.03
CA ALA A 348 -12.97 -12.81 1.67
C ALA A 348 -11.52 -12.32 1.44
N HIS A 349 -10.88 -11.65 2.44
CA HIS A 349 -9.56 -11.03 2.25
C HIS A 349 -8.45 -11.72 3.04
#